data_8102c2eeb2e16b1003b1c211a2ccd758
#
_entry.id   8102c2eeb2e16b1003b1c211a2ccd758
#
_cell.length_a   1.000
_cell.length_b   1.000
_cell.length_c   1.000
_cell.angle_alpha   90.00
_cell.angle_beta   90.00
_cell.angle_gamma   90.00
#
_symmetry.space_group_name_H-M   'P 1'
#
loop_
_entity.id
_entity.type
_entity.pdbx_description
1 polymer ?
#
loop_
_entity_poly.entity_id
_entity_poly.type
_entity_poly.pdbx_seq_one_letter_code
_entity_poly.pdbx_strand_id
1 'polypeptide(L)'
;TTRDGSGIIALSFDFGTDTDLAFIEVNEKIDAAMGSLPKEIERPKAIKASATDIPVLYLNLSLKNDRPYGKTNEEEFLALGDVADNIIRRRIEQLPQVAMADVTGIPGRILQIIPDPDKMAMLGLTTDDISTILSQNNVEPGNMVVRDGYYEYNIRVSSILRTPDDVRNIYLKKDNRIIQLKDFCKVVIAPQQQEGVSLVNGKRAVSMAIIKQADENMDNMKKELQKTIDYFERMYPNVEFTINRNQTELLDYTISNLQQNLALGFLFILVVAILFLGDIKSPVVIGISMVVSVVITFVLFYFFNVSMNIISLSGLILAVGMMIDSAIIVTENISQWRERGYTLRRACVKGTNEMITPMLSSSLTTIAVFFPLVFMSG
;
A
#
# COMPACT_ATOMS: atom_id res chain seq x y z
N THR A 1 -5.42 18.47 0.74
CA THR A 1 -6.86 18.15 0.63
C THR A 1 -7.41 18.00 2.04
N THR A 2 -8.47 18.71 2.36
CA THR A 2 -9.15 18.64 3.67
C THR A 2 -10.56 18.13 3.49
N ARG A 3 -11.01 17.27 4.40
CA ARG A 3 -12.39 16.82 4.55
C ARG A 3 -12.75 16.93 6.02
N ASP A 4 -14.05 16.88 6.35
CA ASP A 4 -14.48 16.87 7.74
C ASP A 4 -13.81 15.74 8.51
N GLY A 5 -13.06 16.12 9.57
CA GLY A 5 -12.33 15.20 10.43
C GLY A 5 -10.97 14.69 9.91
N SER A 6 -10.56 15.00 8.66
CA SER A 6 -9.25 14.58 8.16
C SER A 6 -8.60 15.59 7.22
N GLY A 7 -7.26 15.66 7.26
CA GLY A 7 -6.46 16.50 6.37
C GLY A 7 -5.26 15.73 5.81
N ILE A 8 -4.98 15.88 4.53
CA ILE A 8 -3.82 15.30 3.86
C ILE A 8 -2.99 16.43 3.27
N ILE A 9 -1.72 16.49 3.65
CA ILE A 9 -0.71 17.40 3.08
C ILE A 9 0.25 16.56 2.27
N ALA A 10 0.28 16.77 0.96
CA ALA A 10 1.25 16.15 0.07
C ALA A 10 2.47 17.04 -0.09
N LEU A 11 3.65 16.53 0.21
CA LEU A 11 4.93 17.18 0.00
C LEU A 11 5.61 16.49 -1.18
N SER A 12 5.98 17.27 -2.19
CA SER A 12 6.73 16.77 -3.35
C SER A 12 8.15 17.29 -3.29
N PHE A 13 9.12 16.41 -3.46
CA PHE A 13 10.55 16.73 -3.45
C PHE A 13 11.12 16.57 -4.85
N ASP A 14 12.17 17.33 -5.15
CA ASP A 14 12.86 17.22 -6.43
C ASP A 14 13.61 15.88 -6.56
N PHE A 15 13.80 15.46 -7.80
CA PHE A 15 14.51 14.21 -8.10
C PHE A 15 15.94 14.26 -7.55
N GLY A 16 16.34 13.20 -6.82
CA GLY A 16 17.66 13.11 -6.18
C GLY A 16 17.69 13.58 -4.72
N THR A 17 16.58 14.04 -4.15
CA THR A 17 16.48 14.35 -2.72
C THR A 17 16.54 13.04 -1.92
N ASP A 18 17.37 13.03 -0.85
CA ASP A 18 17.38 11.93 0.11
C ASP A 18 16.05 11.88 0.86
N THR A 19 15.20 10.92 0.49
CA THR A 19 13.85 10.77 1.03
C THR A 19 13.85 10.35 2.51
N ASP A 20 14.91 9.69 3.01
CA ASP A 20 15.01 9.31 4.42
C ASP A 20 15.32 10.51 5.28
N LEU A 21 16.23 11.36 4.82
CA LEU A 21 16.54 12.62 5.50
C LEU A 21 15.33 13.56 5.50
N ALA A 22 14.66 13.70 4.35
CA ALA A 22 13.45 14.50 4.23
C ALA A 22 12.32 13.99 5.15
N PHE A 23 12.15 12.68 5.28
CA PHE A 23 11.18 12.07 6.20
C PHE A 23 11.46 12.41 7.66
N ILE A 24 12.73 12.37 8.07
CA ILE A 24 13.15 12.74 9.43
C ILE A 24 12.85 14.22 9.68
N GLU A 25 13.20 15.09 8.74
CA GLU A 25 12.98 16.53 8.85
C GLU A 25 11.48 16.89 8.93
N VAL A 26 10.64 16.21 8.12
CA VAL A 26 9.17 16.38 8.18
C VAL A 26 8.63 15.98 9.55
N ASN A 27 9.07 14.85 10.13
CA ASN A 27 8.65 14.43 11.45
C ASN A 27 9.08 15.41 12.54
N GLU A 28 10.29 15.97 12.46
CA GLU A 28 10.77 17.02 13.37
C GLU A 28 9.88 18.27 13.31
N LYS A 29 9.50 18.71 12.10
CA LYS A 29 8.57 19.85 11.92
C LYS A 29 7.17 19.55 12.45
N ILE A 30 6.67 18.32 12.28
CA ILE A 30 5.40 17.89 12.88
C ILE A 30 5.47 17.98 14.40
N ASP A 31 6.52 17.46 15.02
CA ASP A 31 6.68 17.47 16.47
C ASP A 31 6.78 18.91 17.02
N ALA A 32 7.48 19.78 16.31
CA ALA A 32 7.55 21.20 16.67
C ALA A 32 6.17 21.90 16.56
N ALA A 33 5.35 21.54 15.56
CA ALA A 33 4.04 22.12 15.35
C ALA A 33 2.98 21.61 16.35
N MET A 34 3.16 20.41 16.93
CA MET A 34 2.19 19.82 17.87
C MET A 34 1.83 20.71 19.04
N GLY A 35 2.76 21.53 19.51
CA GLY A 35 2.51 22.48 20.61
C GLY A 35 1.53 23.61 20.26
N SER A 36 1.34 23.90 18.98
CA SER A 36 0.45 24.95 18.46
C SER A 36 -0.88 24.43 17.91
N LEU A 37 -1.02 23.11 17.77
CA LEU A 37 -2.26 22.48 17.27
C LEU A 37 -3.29 22.29 18.38
N PRO A 38 -4.60 22.30 18.05
CA PRO A 38 -5.66 21.92 19.01
C PRO A 38 -5.40 20.53 19.59
N LYS A 39 -5.69 20.36 20.87
CA LYS A 39 -5.44 19.11 21.60
C LYS A 39 -6.27 17.91 21.12
N GLU A 40 -7.34 18.17 20.40
CA GLU A 40 -8.25 17.18 19.82
C GLU A 40 -7.68 16.54 18.55
N ILE A 41 -6.63 17.12 17.97
CA ILE A 41 -6.01 16.60 16.74
C ILE A 41 -5.02 15.49 17.12
N GLU A 42 -5.19 14.33 16.52
CA GLU A 42 -4.18 13.27 16.60
C GLU A 42 -2.88 13.74 15.91
N ARG A 43 -1.75 13.27 16.43
CA ARG A 43 -0.45 13.60 15.82
C ARG A 43 -0.43 13.19 14.34
N PRO A 44 -0.17 14.15 13.41
CA PRO A 44 -0.06 13.83 12.00
C PRO A 44 0.99 12.75 11.74
N LYS A 45 0.65 11.78 10.90
CA LYS A 45 1.57 10.72 10.48
C LYS A 45 2.23 11.12 9.17
N ALA A 46 3.56 11.20 9.16
CA ALA A 46 4.30 11.27 7.91
C ALA A 46 4.36 9.87 7.29
N ILE A 47 4.11 9.80 5.99
CA ILE A 47 4.14 8.55 5.21
C ILE A 47 5.07 8.80 4.04
N LYS A 48 6.07 7.93 3.87
CA LYS A 48 6.94 7.93 2.71
C LYS A 48 6.24 7.13 1.61
N ALA A 49 5.55 7.86 0.73
CA ALA A 49 4.82 7.28 -0.38
C ALA A 49 5.29 7.90 -1.70
N SER A 50 5.35 7.12 -2.75
CA SER A 50 5.52 7.64 -4.11
C SER A 50 4.19 8.21 -4.60
N ALA A 51 4.22 9.21 -5.47
CA ALA A 51 3.01 9.79 -6.07
C ALA A 51 2.17 8.76 -6.87
N THR A 52 2.75 7.60 -7.14
CA THR A 52 2.14 6.46 -7.84
C THR A 52 1.69 5.33 -6.90
N ASP A 53 1.80 5.51 -5.58
CA ASP A 53 1.48 4.44 -4.63
C ASP A 53 -0.03 4.26 -4.49
N ILE A 54 -0.56 3.51 -5.43
CA ILE A 54 -1.87 2.90 -5.36
C ILE A 54 -1.80 1.76 -4.33
N PRO A 55 -2.84 1.55 -3.51
CA PRO A 55 -2.85 0.40 -2.60
C PRO A 55 -2.52 -0.90 -3.33
N VAL A 56 -1.56 -1.64 -2.81
CA VAL A 56 -1.08 -2.88 -3.43
C VAL A 56 -2.15 -3.95 -3.40
N LEU A 57 -2.94 -3.95 -2.33
CA LEU A 57 -4.08 -4.83 -2.16
C LEU A 57 -5.07 -4.25 -1.16
N TYR A 58 -6.29 -4.75 -1.21
CA TYR A 58 -7.32 -4.51 -0.21
C TYR A 58 -7.58 -5.78 0.56
N LEU A 59 -7.30 -5.77 1.85
CA LEU A 59 -7.65 -6.84 2.77
C LEU A 59 -9.03 -6.53 3.36
N ASN A 60 -9.98 -7.41 3.15
CA ASN A 60 -11.34 -7.24 3.64
C ASN A 60 -11.63 -8.28 4.71
N LEU A 61 -12.25 -7.83 5.79
CA LEU A 61 -12.65 -8.64 6.91
C LEU A 61 -14.16 -8.65 7.00
N SER A 62 -14.77 -9.82 6.98
CA SER A 62 -16.21 -10.01 7.14
C SER A 62 -16.52 -11.10 8.16
N LEU A 63 -17.72 -11.08 8.73
CA LEU A 63 -18.15 -12.14 9.63
C LEU A 63 -18.59 -13.37 8.82
N LYS A 64 -18.06 -14.54 9.16
CA LYS A 64 -18.44 -15.81 8.46
C LYS A 64 -19.93 -16.12 8.60
N ASN A 65 -20.53 -15.79 9.73
CA ASN A 65 -21.92 -16.06 10.02
C ASN A 65 -22.91 -15.09 9.35
N ASP A 66 -22.41 -13.97 8.78
CA ASP A 66 -23.24 -13.06 8.02
C ASP A 66 -23.71 -13.72 6.72
N ARG A 67 -25.00 -13.53 6.41
CA ARG A 67 -25.57 -13.97 5.13
C ARG A 67 -25.38 -12.86 4.10
N PRO A 68 -25.06 -13.20 2.85
CA PRO A 68 -25.05 -12.23 1.78
C PRO A 68 -26.38 -11.45 1.73
N TYR A 69 -26.30 -10.15 1.69
CA TYR A 69 -27.46 -9.23 1.69
C TYR A 69 -28.38 -9.34 2.93
N GLY A 70 -27.90 -9.98 4.01
CA GLY A 70 -28.59 -10.10 5.29
C GLY A 70 -28.36 -8.89 6.20
N LYS A 71 -29.07 -8.86 7.32
CA LYS A 71 -28.79 -7.90 8.41
C LYS A 71 -27.57 -8.41 9.19
N THR A 72 -26.53 -7.59 9.25
CA THR A 72 -25.36 -7.84 10.08
C THR A 72 -25.70 -7.54 11.54
N ASN A 73 -25.19 -8.33 12.48
CA ASN A 73 -25.26 -8.00 13.90
C ASN A 73 -24.35 -6.80 14.16
N GLU A 74 -24.94 -5.65 14.48
CA GLU A 74 -24.21 -4.39 14.66
C GLU A 74 -23.14 -4.48 15.76
N GLU A 75 -23.43 -5.17 16.88
CA GLU A 75 -22.45 -5.31 17.96
C GLU A 75 -21.24 -6.16 17.56
N GLU A 76 -21.48 -7.28 16.87
CA GLU A 76 -20.39 -8.13 16.36
C GLU A 76 -19.57 -7.42 15.28
N PHE A 77 -20.24 -6.62 14.44
CA PHE A 77 -19.55 -5.85 13.40
C PHE A 77 -18.71 -4.71 13.99
N LEU A 78 -19.20 -4.04 15.02
CA LEU A 78 -18.42 -3.03 15.76
C LEU A 78 -17.20 -3.66 16.44
N ALA A 79 -17.37 -4.84 17.04
CA ALA A 79 -16.27 -5.59 17.64
C ALA A 79 -15.24 -6.01 16.58
N LEU A 80 -15.68 -6.43 15.39
CA LEU A 80 -14.79 -6.71 14.25
C LEU A 80 -14.01 -5.44 13.83
N GLY A 81 -14.68 -4.29 13.80
CA GLY A 81 -14.08 -3.00 13.52
C GLY A 81 -12.96 -2.66 14.51
N ASP A 82 -13.21 -2.83 15.80
CA ASP A 82 -12.22 -2.60 16.86
C ASP A 82 -10.99 -3.52 16.70
N VAL A 83 -11.21 -4.79 16.41
CA VAL A 83 -10.12 -5.76 16.15
C VAL A 83 -9.35 -5.38 14.89
N ALA A 84 -10.04 -4.99 13.82
CA ALA A 84 -9.42 -4.58 12.57
C ALA A 84 -8.51 -3.36 12.75
N ASP A 85 -8.99 -2.32 13.44
CA ASP A 85 -8.28 -1.06 13.59
C ASP A 85 -7.18 -1.14 14.66
N ASN A 86 -7.46 -1.72 15.83
CA ASN A 86 -6.54 -1.69 16.96
C ASN A 86 -5.53 -2.84 16.99
N ILE A 87 -5.83 -3.97 16.35
CA ILE A 87 -4.97 -5.16 16.40
C ILE A 87 -4.40 -5.47 15.03
N ILE A 88 -5.26 -5.72 14.03
CA ILE A 88 -4.85 -6.22 12.72
C ILE A 88 -4.07 -5.14 11.97
N ARG A 89 -4.62 -3.92 11.88
CA ARG A 89 -3.96 -2.79 11.24
C ARG A 89 -2.58 -2.53 11.84
N ARG A 90 -2.51 -2.42 13.18
CA ARG A 90 -1.24 -2.13 13.86
C ARG A 90 -0.19 -3.22 13.62
N ARG A 91 -0.61 -4.48 13.57
CA ARG A 91 0.30 -5.59 13.28
C ARG A 91 0.80 -5.57 11.85
N ILE A 92 -0.06 -5.24 10.90
CA ILE A 92 0.31 -5.09 9.48
C ILE A 92 1.25 -3.89 9.29
N GLU A 93 0.97 -2.76 9.93
CA GLU A 93 1.84 -1.57 9.91
C GLU A 93 3.22 -1.78 10.57
N GLN A 94 3.39 -2.82 11.39
CA GLN A 94 4.69 -3.20 11.96
C GLN A 94 5.58 -3.97 10.97
N LEU A 95 5.04 -4.41 9.83
CA LEU A 95 5.84 -5.05 8.80
C LEU A 95 6.70 -3.99 8.10
N PRO A 96 8.04 -4.19 7.99
CA PRO A 96 8.94 -3.20 7.38
C PRO A 96 8.56 -2.84 5.93
N GLN A 97 7.88 -3.76 5.23
CA GLN A 97 7.48 -3.61 3.85
C GLN A 97 6.20 -2.79 3.67
N VAL A 98 5.48 -2.51 4.75
CA VAL A 98 4.20 -1.78 4.74
C VAL A 98 4.41 -0.35 5.18
N ALA A 99 4.05 0.61 4.33
CA ALA A 99 4.08 2.03 4.67
C ALA A 99 2.89 2.44 5.53
N MET A 100 1.71 1.93 5.17
CA MET A 100 0.45 2.25 5.83
C MET A 100 -0.61 1.19 5.55
N ALA A 101 -1.52 1.01 6.49
CA ALA A 101 -2.75 0.26 6.32
C ALA A 101 -3.93 1.18 6.67
N ASP A 102 -4.69 1.63 5.67
CA ASP A 102 -5.83 2.50 5.84
C ASP A 102 -7.12 1.70 5.95
N VAL A 103 -7.83 1.88 7.07
CA VAL A 103 -9.03 1.10 7.38
C VAL A 103 -10.29 1.93 7.09
N THR A 104 -11.21 1.35 6.33
CA THR A 104 -12.48 1.95 5.96
C THR A 104 -13.64 0.99 6.21
N GLY A 105 -14.86 1.52 6.27
CA GLY A 105 -16.07 0.71 6.46
C GLY A 105 -16.41 0.40 7.92
N ILE A 106 -15.66 0.93 8.89
CA ILE A 106 -15.99 0.85 10.31
C ILE A 106 -16.89 2.03 10.67
N PRO A 107 -18.08 1.80 11.24
CA PRO A 107 -18.86 2.91 11.79
C PRO A 107 -18.14 3.45 13.02
N GLY A 108 -17.93 4.76 13.06
CA GLY A 108 -17.49 5.44 14.27
C GLY A 108 -18.45 5.13 15.42
N ARG A 109 -17.95 5.11 16.65
CA ARG A 109 -18.81 5.06 17.85
C ARG A 109 -19.09 6.49 18.30
N ILE A 110 -20.35 6.83 18.46
CA ILE A 110 -20.78 8.08 19.03
C ILE A 110 -21.50 7.84 20.36
N LEU A 111 -21.32 8.75 21.29
CA LEU A 111 -22.15 8.81 22.47
C LEU A 111 -23.41 9.60 22.12
N GLN A 112 -24.50 8.90 21.95
CA GLN A 112 -25.80 9.51 21.62
C GLN A 112 -26.57 9.83 22.89
N ILE A 113 -26.93 11.11 23.04
CA ILE A 113 -27.77 11.60 24.12
C ILE A 113 -29.13 11.84 23.52
N ILE A 114 -30.13 11.03 23.93
CA ILE A 114 -31.50 11.09 23.44
C ILE A 114 -32.36 11.71 24.54
N PRO A 115 -32.78 12.97 24.40
CA PRO A 115 -33.65 13.61 25.37
C PRO A 115 -35.06 13.05 25.28
N ASP A 116 -35.76 12.98 26.45
CA ASP A 116 -37.14 12.67 26.57
C ASP A 116 -37.94 14.00 26.46
N PRO A 117 -38.75 14.22 25.41
CA PRO A 117 -39.41 15.50 25.18
C PRO A 117 -40.39 15.87 26.28
N ASP A 118 -41.10 14.89 26.82
CA ASP A 118 -42.11 15.11 27.84
C ASP A 118 -41.49 15.53 29.18
N LYS A 119 -40.40 14.87 29.55
CA LYS A 119 -39.64 15.22 30.75
C LYS A 119 -38.94 16.55 30.62
N MET A 120 -38.39 16.86 29.44
CA MET A 120 -37.80 18.17 29.18
C MET A 120 -38.80 19.30 29.28
N ALA A 121 -40.00 19.11 28.73
CA ALA A 121 -41.08 20.10 28.85
C ALA A 121 -41.51 20.31 30.30
N MET A 122 -41.67 19.25 31.11
CA MET A 122 -41.99 19.33 32.51
C MET A 122 -40.93 20.05 33.36
N LEU A 123 -39.67 19.94 32.95
CA LEU A 123 -38.54 20.56 33.64
C LEU A 123 -38.18 21.95 33.08
N GLY A 124 -38.85 22.40 32.03
CA GLY A 124 -38.56 23.67 31.33
C GLY A 124 -37.17 23.71 30.72
N LEU A 125 -36.66 22.55 30.26
CA LEU A 125 -35.32 22.39 29.65
C LEU A 125 -35.38 22.46 28.13
N THR A 126 -34.34 23.01 27.54
CA THR A 126 -34.12 23.08 26.08
C THR A 126 -32.92 22.26 25.65
N THR A 127 -32.79 21.99 24.37
CA THR A 127 -31.60 21.34 23.82
C THR A 127 -30.33 22.17 24.05
N ASP A 128 -30.44 23.49 24.07
CA ASP A 128 -29.32 24.39 24.35
C ASP A 128 -28.84 24.28 25.80
N ASP A 129 -29.78 24.01 26.76
CA ASP A 129 -29.39 23.72 28.14
C ASP A 129 -28.50 22.47 28.21
N ILE A 130 -28.81 21.42 27.43
CA ILE A 130 -28.02 20.18 27.37
C ILE A 130 -26.63 20.48 26.79
N SER A 131 -26.53 21.22 25.69
CA SER A 131 -25.29 21.60 25.07
C SER A 131 -24.37 22.40 26.02
N THR A 132 -24.99 23.35 26.73
CA THR A 132 -24.30 24.18 27.72
C THR A 132 -23.76 23.35 28.87
N ILE A 133 -24.56 22.42 29.39
CA ILE A 133 -24.15 21.54 30.49
C ILE A 133 -22.96 20.64 30.06
N LEU A 134 -23.04 20.07 28.89
CA LEU A 134 -21.94 19.22 28.37
C LEU A 134 -20.66 19.99 28.22
N SER A 135 -20.73 21.19 27.64
CA SER A 135 -19.55 22.04 27.46
C SER A 135 -18.94 22.51 28.76
N GLN A 136 -19.76 22.82 29.77
CA GLN A 136 -19.29 23.24 31.10
C GLN A 136 -18.65 22.10 31.91
N ASN A 137 -19.08 20.87 31.69
CA ASN A 137 -18.59 19.69 32.42
C ASN A 137 -17.49 18.93 31.70
N ASN A 138 -17.16 19.28 30.47
CA ASN A 138 -16.05 18.68 29.70
C ASN A 138 -14.89 19.68 29.59
N VAL A 139 -14.31 20.07 30.72
CA VAL A 139 -13.28 21.10 30.78
C VAL A 139 -12.05 20.58 31.51
N GLU A 140 -10.89 20.83 30.97
CA GLU A 140 -9.61 20.65 31.63
C GLU A 140 -8.96 22.02 31.88
N PRO A 141 -9.24 22.67 33.02
CA PRO A 141 -8.75 24.04 33.30
C PRO A 141 -7.24 24.12 33.49
N GLY A 142 -6.50 23.04 33.32
CA GLY A 142 -5.06 23.01 33.44
C GLY A 142 -4.56 22.89 34.88
N ASN A 143 -3.26 23.07 35.07
CA ASN A 143 -2.64 23.05 36.40
C ASN A 143 -2.85 24.38 37.08
N MET A 144 -3.44 24.34 38.27
CA MET A 144 -3.59 25.50 39.15
C MET A 144 -2.53 25.40 40.26
N VAL A 145 -1.77 26.48 40.44
CA VAL A 145 -0.78 26.57 41.51
C VAL A 145 -1.39 27.29 42.68
N VAL A 146 -1.51 26.61 43.82
CA VAL A 146 -1.96 27.23 45.08
C VAL A 146 -0.77 27.33 46.01
N ARG A 147 -0.48 28.55 46.52
CA ARG A 147 0.57 28.82 47.51
C ARG A 147 -0.06 28.96 48.89
N ASP A 148 0.46 28.15 49.81
CA ASP A 148 0.12 28.27 51.22
C ASP A 148 1.42 28.42 52.02
N GLY A 149 1.73 29.64 52.37
CA GLY A 149 2.98 29.99 53.04
C GLY A 149 4.23 29.66 52.19
N TYR A 150 5.04 28.75 52.70
CA TYR A 150 6.27 28.28 52.01
C TYR A 150 6.03 27.10 51.03
N TYR A 151 4.81 26.58 50.98
CA TYR A 151 4.47 25.41 50.15
C TYR A 151 3.72 25.87 48.91
N GLU A 152 4.10 25.25 47.78
CA GLU A 152 3.43 25.42 46.48
C GLU A 152 2.83 24.11 46.06
N TYR A 153 1.51 24.06 45.90
CA TYR A 153 0.75 22.88 45.53
C TYR A 153 0.31 23.03 44.08
N ASN A 154 0.72 22.08 43.23
CA ASN A 154 0.18 21.93 41.89
C ASN A 154 -1.11 21.12 41.95
N ILE A 155 -2.24 21.79 41.82
CA ILE A 155 -3.55 21.13 41.77
C ILE A 155 -3.96 20.97 40.31
N ARG A 156 -4.14 19.73 39.89
CA ARG A 156 -4.72 19.42 38.58
C ARG A 156 -6.20 19.15 38.74
N VAL A 157 -7.04 20.01 38.19
CA VAL A 157 -8.49 19.80 38.10
C VAL A 157 -8.75 19.24 36.70
N SER A 158 -9.36 18.05 36.63
CA SER A 158 -9.77 17.44 35.38
C SER A 158 -11.22 17.03 35.51
N SER A 159 -12.08 17.58 34.67
CA SER A 159 -13.50 17.23 34.56
C SER A 159 -13.80 16.69 33.17
N ILE A 160 -12.92 15.82 32.66
CA ILE A 160 -13.07 15.21 31.33
C ILE A 160 -14.07 14.07 31.42
N LEU A 161 -15.09 14.10 30.58
CA LEU A 161 -16.05 13.03 30.41
C LEU A 161 -15.40 11.91 29.59
N ARG A 162 -15.19 10.75 30.20
CA ARG A 162 -14.51 9.60 29.55
C ARG A 162 -15.41 8.42 29.30
N THR A 163 -16.44 8.28 30.11
CA THR A 163 -17.34 7.14 30.04
C THR A 163 -18.80 7.58 29.87
N PRO A 164 -19.70 6.72 29.35
CA PRO A 164 -21.12 7.02 29.28
C PRO A 164 -21.73 7.32 30.66
N ASP A 165 -21.18 6.73 31.72
CA ASP A 165 -21.65 6.93 33.08
C ASP A 165 -21.27 8.30 33.63
N ASP A 166 -20.11 8.84 33.23
CA ASP A 166 -19.74 10.23 33.55
C ASP A 166 -20.79 11.19 33.00
N VAL A 167 -21.19 10.98 31.73
CA VAL A 167 -22.21 11.81 31.08
C VAL A 167 -23.59 11.60 31.72
N ARG A 168 -24.00 10.37 32.05
CA ARG A 168 -25.27 10.08 32.72
C ARG A 168 -25.41 10.80 34.07
N ASN A 169 -24.32 10.89 34.81
CA ASN A 169 -24.27 11.43 36.15
C ASN A 169 -23.97 12.94 36.21
N ILE A 170 -23.93 13.65 35.10
CA ILE A 170 -23.80 15.12 35.11
C ILE A 170 -24.97 15.74 35.83
N TYR A 171 -24.67 16.68 36.69
CA TYR A 171 -25.70 17.42 37.47
C TYR A 171 -25.99 18.76 36.78
N LEU A 172 -27.28 19.05 36.73
CA LEU A 172 -27.84 20.35 36.32
C LEU A 172 -28.55 20.97 37.51
N LYS A 173 -28.32 22.26 37.76
CA LYS A 173 -29.09 23.04 38.68
C LYS A 173 -30.03 23.97 37.93
N LYS A 174 -31.37 23.75 38.06
CA LYS A 174 -32.38 24.65 37.50
C LYS A 174 -33.48 24.89 38.57
N ASP A 175 -33.88 26.13 38.72
CA ASP A 175 -34.95 26.53 39.66
C ASP A 175 -34.79 25.95 41.09
N ASN A 176 -33.55 26.01 41.60
CA ASN A 176 -33.19 25.47 42.91
C ASN A 176 -33.32 23.94 43.08
N ARG A 177 -33.48 23.19 41.96
CA ARG A 177 -33.48 21.71 41.91
C ARG A 177 -32.17 21.22 41.29
N ILE A 178 -31.66 20.13 41.83
CA ILE A 178 -30.52 19.41 41.27
C ILE A 178 -31.07 18.18 40.54
N ILE A 179 -30.80 18.08 39.26
CA ILE A 179 -31.33 17.02 38.38
C ILE A 179 -30.11 16.38 37.69
N GLN A 180 -30.16 15.08 37.46
CA GLN A 180 -29.11 14.39 36.68
C GLN A 180 -29.55 14.23 35.23
N LEU A 181 -28.56 14.21 34.30
CA LEU A 181 -28.82 14.07 32.87
C LEU A 181 -29.60 12.77 32.56
N LYS A 182 -29.31 11.69 33.28
CA LYS A 182 -30.04 10.40 33.16
C LYS A 182 -31.52 10.45 33.49
N ASP A 183 -31.97 11.47 34.25
CA ASP A 183 -33.36 11.55 34.66
C ASP A 183 -34.28 11.97 33.50
N PHE A 184 -33.74 12.69 32.51
CA PHE A 184 -34.49 13.19 31.36
C PHE A 184 -33.83 12.88 29.99
N CYS A 185 -32.64 12.24 29.97
CA CYS A 185 -31.97 11.79 28.74
C CYS A 185 -31.58 10.33 28.85
N LYS A 186 -31.67 9.61 27.72
CA LYS A 186 -31.08 8.30 27.56
C LYS A 186 -29.72 8.46 26.90
N VAL A 187 -28.63 7.99 27.56
CA VAL A 187 -27.27 8.03 27.06
C VAL A 187 -26.86 6.64 26.63
N VAL A 188 -26.59 6.45 25.36
CA VAL A 188 -26.20 5.17 24.74
C VAL A 188 -25.01 5.35 23.81
N ILE A 189 -24.20 4.32 23.70
CA ILE A 189 -23.22 4.24 22.63
C ILE A 189 -23.94 3.71 21.39
N ALA A 190 -23.89 4.45 20.31
CA ALA A 190 -24.51 4.08 19.05
C ALA A 190 -23.49 4.15 17.91
N PRO A 191 -23.67 3.37 16.83
CA PRO A 191 -22.86 3.57 15.63
C PRO A 191 -23.18 4.93 15.02
N GLN A 192 -22.14 5.62 14.58
CA GLN A 192 -22.29 6.84 13.78
C GLN A 192 -22.98 6.49 12.46
N GLN A 193 -23.83 7.39 11.99
CA GLN A 193 -24.45 7.21 10.68
C GLN A 193 -23.36 7.10 9.61
N GLN A 194 -23.37 6.00 8.88
CA GLN A 194 -22.36 5.74 7.85
C GLN A 194 -22.68 6.48 6.56
N GLU A 195 -21.68 7.12 5.97
CA GLU A 195 -21.76 7.73 4.65
C GLU A 195 -21.55 6.69 3.52
N GLY A 196 -21.01 5.52 3.84
CA GLY A 196 -20.75 4.44 2.90
C GLY A 196 -20.69 3.07 3.55
N VAL A 197 -20.90 2.03 2.77
CA VAL A 197 -20.84 0.63 3.21
C VAL A 197 -19.87 -0.11 2.31
N SER A 198 -18.91 -0.84 2.91
CA SER A 198 -18.07 -1.79 2.19
C SER A 198 -18.73 -3.16 2.17
N LEU A 199 -18.89 -3.73 0.98
CA LEU A 199 -19.47 -5.06 0.79
C LEU A 199 -18.49 -5.96 0.06
N VAL A 200 -18.31 -7.18 0.58
CA VAL A 200 -17.55 -8.25 -0.06
C VAL A 200 -18.40 -9.50 -0.11
N ASN A 201 -18.59 -10.06 -1.30
CA ASN A 201 -19.47 -11.20 -1.53
C ASN A 201 -20.90 -11.00 -0.98
N GLY A 202 -21.37 -9.75 -1.00
CA GLY A 202 -22.67 -9.36 -0.45
C GLY A 202 -22.75 -9.27 1.07
N LYS A 203 -21.66 -9.56 1.80
CA LYS A 203 -21.54 -9.38 3.26
C LYS A 203 -20.94 -8.03 3.58
N ARG A 204 -21.34 -7.44 4.68
CA ARG A 204 -20.73 -6.22 5.18
C ARG A 204 -19.29 -6.50 5.62
N ALA A 205 -18.36 -5.66 5.23
CA ALA A 205 -16.95 -5.87 5.48
C ALA A 205 -16.24 -4.60 5.94
N VAL A 206 -15.22 -4.78 6.75
CA VAL A 206 -14.18 -3.78 7.01
C VAL A 206 -13.12 -3.92 5.95
N SER A 207 -12.80 -2.86 5.22
CA SER A 207 -11.80 -2.87 4.15
C SER A 207 -10.54 -2.15 4.61
N MET A 208 -9.40 -2.78 4.39
CA MET A 208 -8.07 -2.26 4.73
C MET A 208 -7.24 -2.13 3.46
N ALA A 209 -6.94 -0.90 3.05
CA ALA A 209 -6.07 -0.61 1.94
C ALA A 209 -4.61 -0.67 2.39
N ILE A 210 -3.80 -1.55 1.83
CA ILE A 210 -2.41 -1.75 2.24
C ILE A 210 -1.49 -1.10 1.20
N ILE A 211 -0.68 -0.16 1.66
CA ILE A 211 0.28 0.59 0.85
C ILE A 211 1.68 0.09 1.18
N LYS A 212 2.45 -0.22 0.14
CA LYS A 212 3.83 -0.72 0.26
C LYS A 212 4.80 0.42 0.56
N GLN A 213 5.85 0.13 1.33
CA GLN A 213 7.00 1.03 1.48
C GLN A 213 7.73 1.19 0.13
N ALA A 214 8.11 2.42 -0.22
CA ALA A 214 8.61 2.75 -1.56
C ALA A 214 9.79 1.88 -2.02
N ASP A 215 10.76 1.65 -1.14
CA ASP A 215 12.01 0.95 -1.47
C ASP A 215 11.97 -0.57 -1.22
N GLU A 216 10.84 -1.10 -0.76
CA GLU A 216 10.70 -2.52 -0.41
C GLU A 216 10.29 -3.40 -1.60
N ASN A 217 10.69 -4.67 -1.51
CA ASN A 217 10.36 -5.65 -2.54
C ASN A 217 8.93 -6.19 -2.36
N MET A 218 8.16 -6.21 -3.45
CA MET A 218 6.78 -6.67 -3.48
C MET A 218 6.62 -8.13 -3.06
N ASP A 219 7.53 -9.03 -3.49
CA ASP A 219 7.46 -10.45 -3.18
C ASP A 219 7.71 -10.72 -1.69
N ASN A 220 8.62 -9.96 -1.07
CA ASN A 220 8.87 -10.07 0.36
C ASN A 220 7.66 -9.59 1.16
N MET A 221 7.07 -8.46 0.75
CA MET A 221 5.83 -7.97 1.36
C MET A 221 4.71 -9.00 1.29
N LYS A 222 4.47 -9.60 0.11
CA LYS A 222 3.44 -10.63 -0.10
C LYS A 222 3.62 -11.81 0.85
N LYS A 223 4.84 -12.32 0.98
CA LYS A 223 5.16 -13.46 1.85
C LYS A 223 4.91 -13.14 3.33
N GLU A 224 5.38 -11.99 3.80
CA GLU A 224 5.21 -11.61 5.21
C GLU A 224 3.75 -11.26 5.54
N LEU A 225 3.07 -10.60 4.61
CA LEU A 225 1.65 -10.29 4.75
C LEU A 225 0.80 -11.57 4.79
N GLN A 226 1.06 -12.54 3.89
CA GLN A 226 0.34 -13.83 3.89
C GLN A 226 0.54 -14.58 5.20
N LYS A 227 1.76 -14.66 5.74
CA LYS A 227 2.02 -15.26 7.06
C LYS A 227 1.22 -14.57 8.17
N THR A 228 1.11 -13.25 8.08
CA THR A 228 0.37 -12.45 9.06
C THR A 228 -1.13 -12.70 8.95
N ILE A 229 -1.67 -12.81 7.74
CA ILE A 229 -3.07 -13.16 7.50
C ILE A 229 -3.36 -14.58 8.00
N ASP A 230 -2.53 -15.57 7.67
CA ASP A 230 -2.67 -16.95 8.12
C ASP A 230 -2.64 -17.08 9.66
N TYR A 231 -1.88 -16.20 10.33
CA TYR A 231 -1.88 -16.10 11.79
C TYR A 231 -3.22 -15.57 12.31
N PHE A 232 -3.78 -14.53 11.69
CA PHE A 232 -5.05 -13.95 12.10
C PHE A 232 -6.24 -14.85 11.79
N GLU A 233 -6.22 -15.59 10.67
CA GLU A 233 -7.26 -16.58 10.36
C GLU A 233 -7.40 -17.67 11.43
N ARG A 234 -6.26 -18.08 12.01
CA ARG A 234 -6.24 -19.05 13.11
C ARG A 234 -6.69 -18.43 14.43
N MET A 235 -6.37 -17.16 14.66
CA MET A 235 -6.72 -16.45 15.89
C MET A 235 -8.19 -16.03 15.92
N TYR A 236 -8.75 -15.68 14.76
CA TYR A 236 -10.12 -15.21 14.60
C TYR A 236 -10.91 -16.12 13.65
N PRO A 237 -11.28 -17.34 14.08
CA PRO A 237 -11.92 -18.33 13.20
C PRO A 237 -13.30 -17.90 12.67
N ASN A 238 -13.96 -16.95 13.32
CA ASN A 238 -15.26 -16.40 12.92
C ASN A 238 -15.15 -15.28 11.89
N VAL A 239 -13.92 -14.81 11.58
CA VAL A 239 -13.66 -13.77 10.59
C VAL A 239 -13.21 -14.41 9.30
N GLU A 240 -13.76 -13.94 8.19
CA GLU A 240 -13.36 -14.29 6.83
C GLU A 240 -12.44 -13.18 6.30
N PHE A 241 -11.24 -13.56 5.89
CA PHE A 241 -10.26 -12.67 5.28
C PHE A 241 -10.29 -12.84 3.77
N THR A 242 -10.54 -11.76 3.05
CA THR A 242 -10.60 -11.77 1.57
C THR A 242 -9.71 -10.70 0.99
N ILE A 243 -8.82 -11.07 0.10
CA ILE A 243 -7.95 -10.11 -0.60
C ILE A 243 -8.59 -9.74 -1.94
N ASN A 244 -8.77 -8.44 -2.17
CA ASN A 244 -9.28 -7.89 -3.41
C ASN A 244 -8.27 -6.91 -4.03
N ARG A 245 -8.37 -6.71 -5.35
CA ARG A 245 -7.48 -5.82 -6.12
C ARG A 245 -6.01 -6.08 -5.83
N ASN A 246 -5.63 -7.35 -5.86
CA ASN A 246 -4.28 -7.77 -5.58
C ASN A 246 -3.35 -7.43 -6.76
N GLN A 247 -2.63 -6.34 -6.65
CA GLN A 247 -1.65 -5.94 -7.67
C GLN A 247 -0.48 -6.92 -7.77
N THR A 248 -0.20 -7.69 -6.71
CA THR A 248 0.84 -8.71 -6.75
C THR A 248 0.46 -9.87 -7.68
N GLU A 249 -0.81 -10.25 -7.73
CA GLU A 249 -1.30 -11.25 -8.67
C GLU A 249 -1.18 -10.79 -10.12
N LEU A 250 -1.51 -9.51 -10.37
CA LEU A 250 -1.35 -8.92 -11.70
C LEU A 250 0.12 -8.90 -12.13
N LEU A 251 1.03 -8.59 -11.20
CA LEU A 251 2.46 -8.62 -11.43
C LEU A 251 2.94 -10.05 -11.70
N ASP A 252 2.58 -11.01 -10.86
CA ASP A 252 2.92 -12.43 -11.02
C ASP A 252 2.40 -12.98 -12.36
N TYR A 253 1.15 -12.66 -12.71
CA TYR A 253 0.56 -13.03 -14.01
C TYR A 253 1.33 -12.43 -15.17
N THR A 254 1.70 -11.14 -15.08
CA THR A 254 2.45 -10.45 -16.12
C THR A 254 3.85 -11.03 -16.28
N ILE A 255 4.56 -11.29 -15.18
CA ILE A 255 5.89 -11.91 -15.20
C ILE A 255 5.82 -13.32 -15.79
N SER A 256 4.85 -14.13 -15.35
CA SER A 256 4.64 -15.49 -15.86
C SER A 256 4.30 -15.49 -17.35
N ASN A 257 3.43 -14.56 -17.78
CA ASN A 257 3.06 -14.41 -19.18
C ASN A 257 4.25 -13.95 -20.03
N LEU A 258 5.08 -13.03 -19.52
CA LEU A 258 6.31 -12.62 -20.20
C LEU A 258 7.31 -13.77 -20.33
N GLN A 259 7.50 -14.57 -19.28
CA GLN A 259 8.35 -15.77 -19.33
C GLN A 259 7.84 -16.80 -20.36
N GLN A 260 6.53 -17.05 -20.36
CA GLN A 260 5.90 -17.94 -21.31
C GLN A 260 6.04 -17.46 -22.76
N ASN A 261 5.82 -16.16 -23.00
CA ASN A 261 5.99 -15.55 -24.31
C ASN A 261 7.44 -15.58 -24.78
N LEU A 262 8.40 -15.38 -23.87
CA LEU A 262 9.82 -15.49 -24.16
C LEU A 262 10.19 -16.93 -24.57
N ALA A 263 9.70 -17.94 -23.84
CA ALA A 263 9.93 -19.34 -24.15
C ALA A 263 9.28 -19.74 -25.48
N LEU A 264 8.06 -19.26 -25.73
CA LEU A 264 7.32 -19.54 -26.97
C LEU A 264 7.95 -18.83 -28.17
N GLY A 265 8.38 -17.57 -28.01
CA GLY A 265 9.14 -16.81 -28.99
C GLY A 265 10.44 -17.53 -29.36
N PHE A 266 11.20 -17.98 -28.35
CA PHE A 266 12.39 -18.79 -28.54
C PHE A 266 12.14 -20.06 -29.38
N LEU A 267 11.06 -20.79 -29.05
CA LEU A 267 10.67 -21.98 -29.79
C LEU A 267 10.36 -21.65 -31.26
N PHE A 268 9.54 -20.62 -31.51
CA PHE A 268 9.23 -20.18 -32.88
C PHE A 268 10.46 -19.80 -33.69
N ILE A 269 11.40 -19.09 -33.06
CA ILE A 269 12.63 -18.70 -33.73
C ILE A 269 13.48 -19.92 -34.13
N LEU A 270 13.61 -20.89 -33.23
CA LEU A 270 14.27 -22.15 -33.55
C LEU A 270 13.61 -22.87 -34.75
N VAL A 271 12.29 -22.93 -34.77
CA VAL A 271 11.54 -23.55 -35.88
C VAL A 271 11.80 -22.80 -37.18
N VAL A 272 11.71 -21.48 -37.20
CA VAL A 272 11.96 -20.64 -38.36
C VAL A 272 13.41 -20.80 -38.82
N ALA A 273 14.38 -20.75 -37.90
CA ALA A 273 15.79 -20.93 -38.21
C ALA A 273 16.09 -22.31 -38.84
N ILE A 274 15.45 -23.38 -38.36
CA ILE A 274 15.55 -24.72 -38.94
C ILE A 274 15.02 -24.74 -40.39
N LEU A 275 13.87 -24.11 -40.63
CA LEU A 275 13.22 -24.07 -41.93
C LEU A 275 14.04 -23.29 -42.97
N PHE A 276 14.65 -22.18 -42.58
CA PHE A 276 15.40 -21.33 -43.51
C PHE A 276 16.86 -21.74 -43.70
N LEU A 277 17.54 -22.19 -42.64
CA LEU A 277 18.96 -22.58 -42.72
C LEU A 277 19.15 -24.01 -43.24
N GLY A 278 18.08 -24.85 -43.25
CA GLY A 278 18.16 -26.24 -43.76
C GLY A 278 19.09 -27.15 -42.96
N ASP A 279 19.63 -26.70 -41.84
CA ASP A 279 20.54 -27.42 -40.94
C ASP A 279 20.05 -27.28 -39.49
N ILE A 280 20.12 -28.34 -38.70
CA ILE A 280 19.72 -28.34 -37.29
C ILE A 280 20.85 -27.80 -36.39
N LYS A 281 22.11 -27.85 -36.85
CA LYS A 281 23.27 -27.48 -36.02
C LYS A 281 23.33 -25.97 -35.78
N SER A 282 23.10 -25.16 -36.80
CA SER A 282 23.13 -23.71 -36.73
C SER A 282 22.07 -23.13 -35.78
N PRO A 283 20.79 -23.52 -35.82
CA PRO A 283 19.78 -23.12 -34.86
C PRO A 283 20.10 -23.49 -33.40
N VAL A 284 20.72 -24.67 -33.18
CA VAL A 284 21.13 -25.06 -31.81
C VAL A 284 22.21 -24.14 -31.26
N VAL A 285 23.21 -23.76 -32.09
CA VAL A 285 24.26 -22.80 -31.68
C VAL A 285 23.64 -21.41 -31.36
N ILE A 286 22.70 -20.96 -32.20
CA ILE A 286 21.96 -19.72 -31.97
C ILE A 286 21.21 -19.81 -30.62
N GLY A 287 20.51 -20.89 -30.39
CA GLY A 287 19.75 -21.13 -29.14
C GLY A 287 20.64 -21.09 -27.90
N ILE A 288 21.78 -21.76 -27.92
CA ILE A 288 22.76 -21.75 -26.82
C ILE A 288 23.30 -20.33 -26.59
N SER A 289 23.64 -19.61 -27.64
CA SER A 289 24.17 -18.24 -27.53
C SER A 289 23.13 -17.29 -26.89
N MET A 290 21.85 -17.46 -27.21
CA MET A 290 20.76 -16.70 -26.60
C MET A 290 20.66 -16.93 -25.09
N VAL A 291 20.62 -18.19 -24.66
CA VAL A 291 20.54 -18.52 -23.22
C VAL A 291 21.72 -17.92 -22.47
N VAL A 292 22.94 -18.06 -23.01
CA VAL A 292 24.15 -17.47 -22.41
C VAL A 292 24.02 -15.95 -22.29
N SER A 293 23.55 -15.28 -23.35
CA SER A 293 23.40 -13.82 -23.35
C SER A 293 22.33 -13.34 -22.36
N VAL A 294 21.24 -14.05 -22.25
CA VAL A 294 20.19 -13.76 -21.23
C VAL A 294 20.75 -13.90 -19.81
N VAL A 295 21.52 -14.96 -19.55
CA VAL A 295 22.18 -15.15 -18.24
C VAL A 295 23.15 -14.01 -17.95
N ILE A 296 23.96 -13.61 -18.93
CA ILE A 296 24.88 -12.46 -18.79
C ILE A 296 24.10 -11.17 -18.48
N THR A 297 22.96 -10.96 -19.15
CA THR A 297 22.10 -9.79 -18.89
C THR A 297 21.57 -9.77 -17.46
N PHE A 298 21.14 -10.92 -16.91
CA PHE A 298 20.72 -10.99 -15.50
C PHE A 298 21.88 -10.72 -14.53
N VAL A 299 23.08 -11.19 -14.85
CA VAL A 299 24.26 -10.85 -14.05
C VAL A 299 24.54 -9.35 -14.07
N LEU A 300 24.39 -8.70 -15.23
CA LEU A 300 24.54 -7.24 -15.34
C LEU A 300 23.43 -6.51 -14.59
N PHE A 301 22.18 -6.96 -14.66
CA PHE A 301 21.09 -6.40 -13.85
C PHE A 301 21.43 -6.42 -12.36
N TYR A 302 21.97 -7.54 -11.87
CA TYR A 302 22.43 -7.65 -10.49
C TYR A 302 23.54 -6.66 -10.14
N PHE A 303 24.56 -6.51 -11.00
CA PHE A 303 25.66 -5.57 -10.77
C PHE A 303 25.24 -4.10 -10.78
N PHE A 304 24.30 -3.74 -11.66
CA PHE A 304 23.82 -2.37 -11.81
C PHE A 304 22.58 -2.08 -10.95
N ASN A 305 22.20 -2.99 -10.05
CA ASN A 305 20.98 -2.87 -9.23
C ASN A 305 19.70 -2.55 -10.03
N VAL A 306 19.61 -3.07 -11.26
CA VAL A 306 18.39 -2.92 -12.06
C VAL A 306 17.32 -3.84 -11.51
N SER A 307 16.20 -3.26 -11.05
CA SER A 307 15.08 -4.04 -10.55
C SER A 307 14.40 -4.83 -11.67
N MET A 308 14.02 -6.09 -11.36
CA MET A 308 13.19 -6.88 -12.27
C MET A 308 11.76 -6.40 -12.19
N ASN A 309 11.32 -5.70 -13.22
CA ASN A 309 9.97 -5.19 -13.36
C ASN A 309 9.45 -5.40 -14.78
N ILE A 310 8.20 -5.03 -15.05
CA ILE A 310 7.56 -5.19 -16.36
C ILE A 310 8.37 -4.49 -17.46
N ILE A 311 8.93 -3.32 -17.17
CA ILE A 311 9.69 -2.50 -18.13
C ILE A 311 11.01 -3.19 -18.47
N SER A 312 11.78 -3.61 -17.46
CA SER A 312 13.07 -4.28 -17.65
C SER A 312 12.92 -5.63 -18.39
N LEU A 313 11.87 -6.39 -18.06
CA LEU A 313 11.57 -7.66 -18.74
C LEU A 313 11.08 -7.44 -20.19
N SER A 314 10.27 -6.41 -20.43
CA SER A 314 9.84 -6.07 -21.79
C SER A 314 11.04 -5.62 -22.66
N GLY A 315 11.95 -4.83 -22.08
CA GLY A 315 13.19 -4.46 -22.72
C GLY A 315 14.09 -5.68 -23.04
N LEU A 316 14.15 -6.66 -22.13
CA LEU A 316 14.87 -7.90 -22.34
C LEU A 316 14.29 -8.71 -23.52
N ILE A 317 12.96 -8.82 -23.61
CA ILE A 317 12.30 -9.53 -24.73
C ILE A 317 12.63 -8.86 -26.07
N LEU A 318 12.57 -7.54 -26.11
CA LEU A 318 12.93 -6.78 -27.31
C LEU A 318 14.42 -6.99 -27.68
N ALA A 319 15.33 -6.96 -26.70
CA ALA A 319 16.75 -7.17 -26.89
C ALA A 319 17.05 -8.59 -27.39
N VAL A 320 16.34 -9.61 -26.89
CA VAL A 320 16.46 -11.00 -27.35
C VAL A 320 16.10 -11.10 -28.84
N GLY A 321 15.02 -10.43 -29.29
CA GLY A 321 14.65 -10.39 -30.71
C GLY A 321 15.77 -9.84 -31.60
N MET A 322 16.34 -8.69 -31.21
CA MET A 322 17.46 -8.06 -31.97
C MET A 322 18.76 -8.89 -31.96
N MET A 323 19.01 -9.61 -30.87
CA MET A 323 20.20 -10.45 -30.71
C MET A 323 20.16 -11.67 -31.64
N ILE A 324 18.96 -12.19 -31.91
CA ILE A 324 18.78 -13.34 -32.82
C ILE A 324 19.21 -13.01 -34.23
N ASP A 325 18.80 -11.85 -34.73
CA ASP A 325 19.20 -11.40 -36.09
C ASP A 325 20.73 -11.34 -36.22
N SER A 326 21.39 -10.83 -35.20
CA SER A 326 22.86 -10.80 -35.16
C SER A 326 23.47 -12.20 -35.18
N ALA A 327 22.92 -13.14 -34.44
CA ALA A 327 23.39 -14.53 -34.40
C ALA A 327 23.15 -15.27 -35.72
N ILE A 328 22.01 -15.00 -36.38
CA ILE A 328 21.70 -15.57 -37.70
C ILE A 328 22.73 -15.08 -38.75
N ILE A 329 22.98 -13.77 -38.79
CA ILE A 329 23.94 -13.18 -39.74
C ILE A 329 25.33 -13.80 -39.58
N VAL A 330 25.82 -13.97 -38.34
CA VAL A 330 27.12 -14.59 -38.09
C VAL A 330 27.17 -16.05 -38.55
N THR A 331 26.14 -16.84 -38.22
CA THR A 331 26.06 -18.26 -38.57
C THR A 331 25.97 -18.46 -40.10
N GLU A 332 25.22 -17.59 -40.78
CA GLU A 332 25.11 -17.61 -42.24
C GLU A 332 26.44 -17.27 -42.89
N ASN A 333 27.15 -16.24 -42.42
CA ASN A 333 28.47 -15.90 -42.94
C ASN A 333 29.49 -17.02 -42.72
N ILE A 334 29.46 -17.72 -41.58
CA ILE A 334 30.29 -18.91 -41.33
C ILE A 334 29.95 -20.01 -42.35
N SER A 335 28.67 -20.24 -42.66
CA SER A 335 28.23 -21.23 -43.66
C SER A 335 28.74 -20.87 -45.06
N GLN A 336 28.68 -19.61 -45.48
CA GLN A 336 29.22 -19.16 -46.76
C GLN A 336 30.72 -19.38 -46.85
N TRP A 337 31.50 -19.16 -45.77
CA TRP A 337 32.94 -19.47 -45.77
C TRP A 337 33.22 -20.96 -45.87
N ARG A 338 32.35 -21.82 -45.30
CA ARG A 338 32.44 -23.29 -45.48
C ARG A 338 32.16 -23.72 -46.92
N GLU A 339 31.15 -23.17 -47.55
CA GLU A 339 30.82 -23.44 -48.96
C GLU A 339 31.96 -23.05 -49.92
N ARG A 340 32.74 -22.02 -49.57
CA ARG A 340 33.95 -21.61 -50.28
C ARG A 340 35.12 -22.58 -50.08
N GLY A 341 34.94 -23.73 -49.40
CA GLY A 341 35.94 -24.77 -49.21
C GLY A 341 36.88 -24.59 -48.01
N TYR A 342 36.62 -23.65 -47.10
CA TYR A 342 37.42 -23.50 -45.90
C TYR A 342 37.07 -24.55 -44.83
N THR A 343 38.12 -24.97 -44.08
CA THR A 343 37.89 -25.85 -42.91
C THR A 343 37.05 -25.16 -41.87
N LEU A 344 36.24 -25.94 -41.12
CA LEU A 344 35.30 -25.43 -40.11
C LEU A 344 35.96 -24.38 -39.20
N ARG A 345 37.13 -24.67 -38.64
CA ARG A 345 37.85 -23.74 -37.74
C ARG A 345 38.20 -22.40 -38.42
N ARG A 346 38.67 -22.44 -39.69
CA ARG A 346 38.99 -21.21 -40.44
C ARG A 346 37.73 -20.46 -40.84
N ALA A 347 36.68 -21.14 -41.21
CA ALA A 347 35.39 -20.54 -41.55
C ALA A 347 34.79 -19.82 -40.34
N CYS A 348 34.81 -20.43 -39.15
CA CYS A 348 34.34 -19.80 -37.92
C CYS A 348 35.14 -18.52 -37.59
N VAL A 349 36.47 -18.57 -37.61
CA VAL A 349 37.30 -17.41 -37.30
C VAL A 349 37.13 -16.30 -38.32
N LYS A 350 37.13 -16.59 -39.61
CA LYS A 350 36.98 -15.57 -40.65
C LYS A 350 35.54 -15.00 -40.65
N GLY A 351 34.54 -15.89 -40.65
CA GLY A 351 33.14 -15.49 -40.70
C GLY A 351 32.74 -14.63 -39.50
N THR A 352 33.21 -14.95 -38.30
CA THR A 352 32.95 -14.12 -37.12
C THR A 352 33.70 -12.79 -37.18
N ASN A 353 34.99 -12.79 -37.50
CA ASN A 353 35.77 -11.54 -37.53
C ASN A 353 35.25 -10.53 -38.56
N GLU A 354 34.75 -11.00 -39.69
CA GLU A 354 34.18 -10.14 -40.73
C GLU A 354 32.89 -9.43 -40.26
N MET A 355 32.13 -10.08 -39.39
CA MET A 355 30.86 -9.57 -38.88
C MET A 355 31.01 -8.71 -37.59
N ILE A 356 32.16 -8.69 -36.93
CA ILE A 356 32.35 -7.91 -35.68
C ILE A 356 32.06 -6.42 -35.91
N THR A 357 32.63 -5.82 -36.95
CA THR A 357 32.50 -4.37 -37.22
C THR A 357 31.06 -3.98 -37.58
N PRO A 358 30.37 -4.66 -38.52
CA PRO A 358 28.96 -4.38 -38.82
C PRO A 358 28.03 -4.56 -37.59
N MET A 359 28.26 -5.62 -36.82
CA MET A 359 27.44 -5.89 -35.62
C MET A 359 27.63 -4.85 -34.52
N LEU A 360 28.87 -4.45 -34.23
CA LEU A 360 29.16 -3.38 -33.29
C LEU A 360 28.54 -2.07 -33.73
N SER A 361 28.63 -1.74 -35.01
CA SER A 361 28.03 -0.51 -35.57
C SER A 361 26.49 -0.53 -35.40
N SER A 362 25.86 -1.65 -35.76
CA SER A 362 24.39 -1.83 -35.60
C SER A 362 23.96 -1.74 -34.13
N SER A 363 24.66 -2.44 -33.23
CA SER A 363 24.35 -2.41 -31.80
C SER A 363 24.54 -1.02 -31.21
N LEU A 364 25.62 -0.30 -31.55
CA LEU A 364 25.86 1.07 -31.09
C LEU A 364 24.79 2.03 -31.63
N THR A 365 24.36 1.86 -32.88
CA THR A 365 23.26 2.66 -33.44
C THR A 365 21.96 2.43 -32.69
N THR A 366 21.65 1.18 -32.38
CA THR A 366 20.43 0.82 -31.57
C THR A 366 20.52 1.44 -30.18
N ILE A 367 21.65 1.34 -29.50
CA ILE A 367 21.84 1.97 -28.17
C ILE A 367 21.69 3.50 -28.29
N ALA A 368 22.24 4.13 -29.31
CA ALA A 368 22.13 5.58 -29.52
C ALA A 368 20.68 6.03 -29.73
N VAL A 369 19.84 5.21 -30.38
CA VAL A 369 18.40 5.49 -30.58
C VAL A 369 17.62 5.41 -29.24
N PHE A 370 17.97 4.44 -28.37
CA PHE A 370 17.32 4.28 -27.09
C PHE A 370 17.89 5.18 -25.97
N PHE A 371 19.10 5.71 -26.14
CA PHE A 371 19.77 6.53 -25.13
C PHE A 371 18.97 7.76 -24.68
N PRO A 372 18.26 8.51 -25.54
CA PRO A 372 17.43 9.63 -25.11
C PRO A 372 16.30 9.24 -24.15
N LEU A 373 15.82 7.97 -24.17
CA LEU A 373 14.76 7.51 -23.25
C LEU A 373 15.22 7.50 -21.79
N VAL A 374 16.53 7.40 -21.55
CA VAL A 374 17.10 7.44 -20.19
C VAL A 374 16.92 8.82 -19.54
N PHE A 375 16.83 9.88 -20.35
CA PHE A 375 16.68 11.26 -19.89
C PHE A 375 15.22 11.74 -19.90
N MET A 376 14.28 10.91 -20.35
CA MET A 376 12.86 11.24 -20.23
C MET A 376 12.41 11.04 -18.79
N SER A 377 12.24 12.16 -18.07
CA SER A 377 11.56 12.18 -16.78
C SER A 377 10.07 11.93 -16.99
N GLY A 378 9.56 10.82 -16.50
CA GLY A 378 8.14 10.47 -16.45
C GLY A 378 7.50 10.90 -15.14
#